data_7c8c6a310a29c8f881a9f2cb36d7689e
#
_entry.id   7c8c6a310a29c8f881a9f2cb36d7689e
#
_cell.length_a   1.000
_cell.length_b   1.000
_cell.length_c   1.000
_cell.angle_alpha   90.00
_cell.angle_beta   90.00
_cell.angle_gamma   90.00
#
_symmetry.space_group_name_H-M   'P 1'
#
loop_
_entity.id
_entity.type
_entity.pdbx_description
1 polymer ?
#
loop_
_entity_poly.entity_id
_entity_poly.type
_entity_poly.pdbx_seq_one_letter_code
_entity_poly.pdbx_strand_id
1 'polypeptide(L)'
;MKTNVMILFAALGLTAAAALPPLPKPSVPDPKTLPQNAGRTLVFAHPMPRYHLLGAGEKARPGEKNRRVGTYNNWELAYPGLLSIAGSDFGDVMWQLRKVVWADRRLVFVDGRELVCQLNWIRDHIHQSKAFCHWEYDQTSFLDFILDTQRADGQFYELIKQWTDYHWSKVNPDCVRFYPDDAQTLVRLELEADVEYLMVEGCLQAWRATGDDAWLKRALPRLEKGIDYQTSDVKRWDEAHGLCKRPYTIDTWDFLALAGGADRRVDLDGPMTVMHGDNTGVYQAMRQLAFVNRRFGNEAKAKDWERRADELRANMMKHLYNGRFFVHQLPLNCPPVDEHERERLTLSDAYALNRGVWTPEENRRCIDEYRRRRRTVDAFAEWYTIDPPIANAAHKPGEYVNGAISPFTAGELAKGAFENGYEAYGYDILKRVAELVKRDDGKLFFLYQPHTREPQGRGPSAWGAAAILSAIDQGLAGITDTDKLYRTMRFAPRWAVTEHVEGRYLTGYEVSKKKVDVRWIFTEKGFRYRLECPSERVDAHLLVPAGKKPARLLLNGRAADFKTTDVFGSTYVDLTVAPERGVADFEVLY
;
A
#
# COMPACT_ATOMS: atom_id res chain seq x y z
N MET A 1 30.95 -23.04 -5.45
CA MET A 1 31.93 -22.31 -4.65
C MET A 1 31.20 -21.19 -3.91
N LYS A 2 30.95 -21.39 -2.62
CA LYS A 2 30.35 -20.37 -1.76
C LYS A 2 31.49 -19.48 -1.29
N THR A 3 31.58 -18.27 -1.82
CA THR A 3 32.57 -17.30 -1.39
C THR A 3 32.01 -16.53 -0.21
N ASN A 4 32.54 -16.80 0.97
CA ASN A 4 32.29 -16.10 2.20
C ASN A 4 32.69 -14.62 2.05
N VAL A 5 31.72 -13.72 2.00
CA VAL A 5 31.89 -12.28 2.24
C VAL A 5 31.41 -11.99 3.68
N MET A 6 32.01 -12.62 4.64
CA MET A 6 31.60 -12.49 6.03
C MET A 6 32.80 -12.37 6.99
N ILE A 7 33.77 -11.57 6.66
CA ILE A 7 34.80 -11.16 7.62
C ILE A 7 35.27 -9.76 7.23
N LEU A 8 34.62 -8.71 7.71
CA LEU A 8 35.26 -7.38 7.91
C LEU A 8 34.44 -6.42 8.79
N PHE A 9 33.72 -6.91 9.77
CA PHE A 9 33.00 -5.99 10.67
C PHE A 9 33.49 -5.96 12.11
N ALA A 10 34.45 -6.78 12.50
CA ALA A 10 34.89 -6.87 13.89
C ALA A 10 36.07 -5.98 14.25
N ALA A 11 36.68 -5.21 13.35
CA ALA A 11 37.90 -4.48 13.62
C ALA A 11 38.00 -3.06 13.06
N LEU A 12 36.90 -2.40 12.75
CA LEU A 12 36.95 -0.97 12.38
C LEU A 12 36.38 -0.13 13.51
N GLY A 13 37.25 0.29 14.35
CA GLY A 13 37.02 1.35 15.32
C GLY A 13 36.45 2.58 14.65
N LEU A 14 35.56 3.24 15.36
CA LEU A 14 34.85 4.47 15.11
C LEU A 14 35.71 5.55 14.41
N THR A 15 35.88 5.48 13.12
CA THR A 15 36.43 6.59 12.34
C THR A 15 35.70 6.69 11.01
N ALA A 16 35.19 7.88 10.75
CA ALA A 16 34.57 8.35 9.52
C ALA A 16 33.40 7.50 9.01
N ALA A 17 32.21 8.10 8.99
CA ALA A 17 31.07 7.59 8.25
C ALA A 17 31.48 7.41 6.78
N ALA A 18 31.81 6.18 6.38
CA ALA A 18 31.99 5.88 4.98
C ALA A 18 30.67 6.28 4.28
N ALA A 19 30.78 7.14 3.28
CA ALA A 19 29.64 7.49 2.47
C ALA A 19 28.97 6.19 2.00
N LEU A 20 27.65 6.11 2.17
CA LEU A 20 26.90 4.96 1.69
C LEU A 20 27.19 4.77 0.19
N PRO A 21 27.43 3.53 -0.26
CA PRO A 21 27.49 3.30 -1.68
C PRO A 21 26.21 3.82 -2.31
N PRO A 22 26.28 4.51 -3.45
CA PRO A 22 25.07 4.95 -4.15
C PRO A 22 24.18 3.73 -4.38
N LEU A 23 22.88 3.91 -4.19
CA LEU A 23 21.94 2.88 -4.64
C LEU A 23 22.19 2.65 -6.12
N PRO A 24 22.41 1.40 -6.58
CA PRO A 24 22.56 1.15 -8.00
C PRO A 24 21.33 1.68 -8.71
N LYS A 25 21.53 2.36 -9.83
CA LYS A 25 20.41 2.77 -10.66
C LYS A 25 19.64 1.52 -11.07
N PRO A 26 18.30 1.54 -11.03
CA PRO A 26 17.54 0.48 -11.66
C PRO A 26 18.04 0.34 -13.10
N SER A 27 18.33 -0.86 -13.56
CA SER A 27 18.72 -1.12 -14.94
C SER A 27 17.49 -1.02 -15.87
N VAL A 28 16.62 -0.05 -15.62
CA VAL A 28 15.44 0.22 -16.42
C VAL A 28 15.90 0.94 -17.68
N PRO A 29 15.74 0.34 -18.86
CA PRO A 29 15.98 1.07 -20.09
C PRO A 29 15.07 2.30 -20.12
N ASP A 30 15.62 3.46 -20.46
CA ASP A 30 14.77 4.60 -20.79
C ASP A 30 13.78 4.17 -21.87
N PRO A 31 12.46 4.30 -21.65
CA PRO A 31 11.47 3.96 -22.67
C PRO A 31 11.77 4.60 -24.03
N LYS A 32 12.41 5.77 -24.05
CA LYS A 32 12.85 6.46 -25.26
C LYS A 32 14.02 5.78 -25.97
N THR A 33 14.79 4.95 -25.26
CA THR A 33 15.90 4.18 -25.83
C THR A 33 15.48 2.79 -26.28
N LEU A 34 14.26 2.37 -25.93
CA LEU A 34 13.70 1.12 -26.44
C LEU A 34 13.56 1.24 -27.97
N PRO A 35 13.80 0.12 -28.70
CA PRO A 35 13.64 0.14 -30.13
C PRO A 35 12.20 0.54 -30.50
N GLN A 36 12.03 1.73 -31.01
CA GLN A 36 10.73 2.29 -31.44
C GLN A 36 10.29 1.79 -32.82
N ASN A 37 11.05 0.87 -33.41
CA ASN A 37 10.79 0.43 -34.77
C ASN A 37 9.52 -0.41 -34.84
N ALA A 38 8.65 -0.03 -35.73
CA ALA A 38 7.46 -0.79 -36.11
C ALA A 38 7.79 -2.27 -36.36
N GLY A 39 6.96 -3.15 -35.85
CA GLY A 39 7.12 -4.58 -36.05
C GLY A 39 8.03 -5.29 -35.03
N ARG A 40 8.68 -4.59 -34.11
CA ARG A 40 9.45 -5.25 -33.06
C ARG A 40 8.54 -5.78 -31.95
N THR A 41 8.82 -6.98 -31.53
CA THR A 41 8.10 -7.64 -30.44
C THR A 41 8.90 -7.51 -29.16
N LEU A 42 8.27 -6.98 -28.12
CA LEU A 42 8.84 -7.03 -26.78
C LEU A 42 8.66 -8.45 -26.22
N VAL A 43 9.76 -9.01 -25.72
CA VAL A 43 9.74 -10.30 -25.03
C VAL A 43 9.79 -10.02 -23.54
N PHE A 44 8.79 -10.50 -22.82
CA PHE A 44 8.68 -10.33 -21.37
C PHE A 44 9.21 -11.56 -20.64
N ALA A 45 9.78 -11.38 -19.45
CA ALA A 45 10.33 -12.46 -18.64
C ALA A 45 9.29 -13.48 -18.18
N HIS A 46 8.04 -13.05 -18.01
CA HIS A 46 6.91 -13.97 -17.81
C HIS A 46 6.34 -14.42 -19.15
N PRO A 47 5.65 -15.57 -19.21
CA PRO A 47 4.96 -16.03 -20.41
C PRO A 47 3.75 -15.13 -20.70
N MET A 48 4.03 -13.89 -21.03
CA MET A 48 3.03 -12.90 -21.41
C MET A 48 2.86 -12.88 -22.93
N PRO A 49 1.69 -12.46 -23.42
CA PRO A 49 1.50 -12.25 -24.84
C PRO A 49 2.59 -11.33 -25.40
N ARG A 50 3.01 -11.61 -26.62
CA ARG A 50 3.90 -10.70 -27.35
C ARG A 50 3.10 -9.49 -27.81
N TYR A 51 3.63 -8.30 -27.57
CA TYR A 51 3.07 -7.05 -28.03
C TYR A 51 4.03 -6.39 -29.01
N HIS A 52 3.49 -5.78 -30.06
CA HIS A 52 4.24 -4.88 -30.91
C HIS A 52 4.16 -3.47 -30.37
N LEU A 53 5.25 -2.74 -30.43
CA LEU A 53 5.22 -1.29 -30.23
C LEU A 53 4.75 -0.63 -31.53
N LEU A 54 3.74 0.24 -31.43
CA LEU A 54 3.37 1.10 -32.54
C LEU A 54 4.46 2.15 -32.76
N GLY A 55 4.88 2.31 -34.00
CA GLY A 55 5.69 3.45 -34.40
C GLY A 55 4.89 4.76 -34.33
N ALA A 56 5.56 5.89 -34.38
CA ALA A 56 4.91 7.19 -34.47
C ALA A 56 3.98 7.24 -35.71
N GLY A 57 2.71 7.52 -35.50
CA GLY A 57 1.69 7.59 -36.56
C GLY A 57 1.07 6.26 -36.98
N GLU A 58 1.53 5.12 -36.45
CA GLU A 58 0.86 3.84 -36.70
C GLU A 58 -0.41 3.69 -35.84
N LYS A 59 -1.47 3.21 -36.46
CA LYS A 59 -2.75 2.90 -35.80
C LYS A 59 -2.88 1.40 -35.57
N ALA A 60 -3.41 1.01 -34.41
CA ALA A 60 -3.78 -0.39 -34.18
C ALA A 60 -4.91 -0.79 -35.13
N ARG A 61 -4.81 -1.97 -35.71
CA ARG A 61 -5.87 -2.53 -36.55
C ARG A 61 -7.00 -3.04 -35.67
N PRO A 62 -8.25 -2.98 -36.14
CA PRO A 62 -9.36 -3.60 -35.44
C PRO A 62 -9.06 -5.06 -35.09
N GLY A 63 -9.24 -5.45 -33.84
CA GLY A 63 -8.95 -6.79 -33.33
C GLY A 63 -7.47 -7.07 -32.99
N GLU A 64 -6.53 -6.18 -33.31
CA GLU A 64 -5.15 -6.29 -32.83
C GLU A 64 -5.05 -5.81 -31.38
N LYS A 65 -4.26 -6.54 -30.59
CA LYS A 65 -3.88 -6.05 -29.26
C LYS A 65 -2.99 -4.83 -29.42
N ASN A 66 -3.21 -3.85 -28.53
CA ASN A 66 -2.47 -2.61 -28.56
C ASN A 66 -0.97 -2.87 -28.43
N ARG A 67 -0.21 -2.41 -29.43
CA ARG A 67 1.23 -2.57 -29.51
C ARG A 67 2.00 -1.59 -28.62
N ARG A 68 1.32 -0.53 -28.14
CA ARG A 68 1.92 0.52 -27.30
C ARG A 68 1.82 0.21 -25.80
N VAL A 69 1.25 -0.94 -25.44
CA VAL A 69 1.23 -1.43 -24.06
C VAL A 69 2.24 -2.53 -23.91
N GLY A 70 3.17 -2.36 -22.99
CA GLY A 70 4.20 -3.34 -22.72
C GLY A 70 4.43 -3.50 -21.22
N THR A 71 4.88 -4.68 -20.81
CA THR A 71 5.35 -4.94 -19.46
C THR A 71 6.86 -5.14 -19.49
N TYR A 72 7.55 -4.39 -18.67
CA TYR A 72 9.00 -4.45 -18.53
C TYR A 72 9.34 -5.17 -17.23
N ASN A 73 9.46 -6.48 -17.30
CA ASN A 73 9.65 -7.34 -16.13
C ASN A 73 10.92 -8.19 -16.19
N ASN A 74 11.72 -8.05 -17.25
CA ASN A 74 12.98 -8.76 -17.43
C ASN A 74 14.19 -7.99 -16.90
N TRP A 75 13.97 -6.97 -16.09
CA TRP A 75 15.03 -6.17 -15.52
C TRP A 75 15.55 -6.81 -14.26
N GLU A 76 16.79 -7.18 -14.32
CA GLU A 76 17.53 -7.46 -13.11
C GLU A 76 17.85 -6.12 -12.45
N LEU A 77 17.14 -5.84 -11.39
CA LEU A 77 17.54 -4.75 -10.51
C LEU A 77 18.87 -5.16 -9.87
N ALA A 78 19.92 -4.44 -10.17
CA ALA A 78 21.22 -4.64 -9.55
C ALA A 78 21.26 -4.17 -8.09
N TYR A 79 20.19 -4.42 -7.34
CA TYR A 79 20.16 -4.14 -5.91
C TYR A 79 20.52 -5.41 -5.15
N PRO A 80 21.71 -5.52 -4.59
CA PRO A 80 21.93 -6.47 -3.51
C PRO A 80 21.06 -5.98 -2.35
N GLY A 81 20.05 -6.71 -1.98
CA GLY A 81 19.09 -6.46 -0.91
C GLY A 81 19.15 -5.13 -0.17
N LEU A 82 18.04 -4.46 -0.07
CA LEU A 82 17.90 -3.26 0.79
C LEU A 82 18.10 -3.56 2.27
N LEU A 83 18.12 -4.82 2.61
CA LEU A 83 18.30 -5.31 3.96
C LEU A 83 19.51 -6.24 3.97
N SER A 84 20.54 -5.85 4.68
CA SER A 84 21.68 -6.71 5.04
C SER A 84 21.58 -7.03 6.51
N ILE A 85 21.33 -8.29 6.84
CA ILE A 85 21.26 -8.80 8.20
C ILE A 85 22.14 -10.03 8.28
N ALA A 86 23.03 -10.07 9.25
CA ALA A 86 23.92 -11.21 9.45
C ALA A 86 23.12 -12.51 9.67
N GLY A 87 23.42 -13.53 8.86
CA GLY A 87 22.80 -14.85 8.97
C GLY A 87 21.34 -14.97 8.50
N SER A 88 20.79 -13.96 7.85
CA SER A 88 19.40 -13.92 7.36
C SER A 88 19.32 -13.89 5.84
N ASP A 89 18.34 -14.62 5.30
CA ASP A 89 17.93 -14.55 3.90
C ASP A 89 16.72 -13.59 3.68
N PHE A 90 16.36 -12.79 4.69
CA PHE A 90 15.24 -11.86 4.63
C PHE A 90 15.45 -10.79 3.53
N GLY A 91 16.70 -10.41 3.29
CA GLY A 91 17.07 -9.54 2.17
C GLY A 91 16.72 -10.15 0.81
N ASP A 92 16.90 -11.45 0.65
CA ASP A 92 16.55 -12.17 -0.58
C ASP A 92 15.04 -12.18 -0.80
N VAL A 93 14.26 -12.36 0.26
CA VAL A 93 12.79 -12.29 0.21
C VAL A 93 12.33 -10.90 -0.22
N MET A 94 12.87 -9.83 0.37
CA MET A 94 12.58 -8.46 -0.04
C MET A 94 12.90 -8.23 -1.52
N TRP A 95 14.03 -8.76 -1.97
CA TRP A 95 14.44 -8.69 -3.36
C TRP A 95 13.42 -9.36 -4.29
N GLN A 96 12.95 -10.57 -3.94
CA GLN A 96 11.91 -11.27 -4.72
C GLN A 96 10.60 -10.48 -4.74
N LEU A 97 10.17 -9.94 -3.61
CA LEU A 97 8.97 -9.09 -3.54
C LEU A 97 9.08 -7.85 -4.44
N ARG A 98 10.25 -7.23 -4.51
CA ARG A 98 10.50 -6.11 -5.44
C ARG A 98 10.38 -6.53 -6.90
N LYS A 99 10.93 -7.69 -7.26
CA LYS A 99 10.78 -8.24 -8.62
C LYS A 99 9.31 -8.46 -8.96
N VAL A 100 8.50 -8.94 -8.01
CA VAL A 100 7.06 -9.12 -8.21
C VAL A 100 6.37 -7.79 -8.49
N VAL A 101 6.64 -6.73 -7.70
CA VAL A 101 6.10 -5.39 -7.97
C VAL A 101 6.57 -4.86 -9.31
N TRP A 102 7.83 -5.04 -9.61
CA TRP A 102 8.42 -4.56 -10.85
C TRP A 102 7.84 -5.23 -12.11
N ALA A 103 7.43 -6.49 -12.00
CA ALA A 103 6.83 -7.24 -13.09
C ALA A 103 5.48 -6.68 -13.58
N ASP A 104 4.80 -5.91 -12.76
CA ASP A 104 3.54 -5.27 -13.11
C ASP A 104 3.70 -3.90 -13.78
N ARG A 105 4.91 -3.35 -13.82
CA ARG A 105 5.20 -2.07 -14.46
C ARG A 105 4.90 -2.12 -15.97
N ARG A 106 4.19 -1.14 -16.45
CA ARG A 106 3.75 -1.03 -17.84
C ARG A 106 3.96 0.37 -18.38
N LEU A 107 4.25 0.42 -19.65
CA LEU A 107 4.25 1.64 -20.43
C LEU A 107 2.98 1.66 -21.29
N VAL A 108 2.14 2.66 -21.12
CA VAL A 108 0.88 2.82 -21.85
C VAL A 108 0.94 4.10 -22.67
N PHE A 109 0.60 4.00 -23.95
CA PHE A 109 0.48 5.16 -24.83
C PHE A 109 -0.99 5.43 -25.10
N VAL A 110 -1.45 6.62 -24.76
CA VAL A 110 -2.85 7.02 -24.94
C VAL A 110 -2.93 8.54 -25.06
N ASP A 111 -3.74 9.03 -25.98
CA ASP A 111 -3.99 10.47 -26.20
C ASP A 111 -2.69 11.29 -26.37
N GLY A 112 -1.74 10.73 -27.12
CA GLY A 112 -0.43 11.35 -27.34
C GLY A 112 0.50 11.37 -26.12
N ARG A 113 0.14 10.73 -25.02
CA ARG A 113 0.91 10.65 -23.78
C ARG A 113 1.52 9.26 -23.59
N GLU A 114 2.69 9.24 -22.98
CA GLU A 114 3.34 8.04 -22.48
C GLU A 114 3.14 8.00 -20.96
N LEU A 115 2.52 6.92 -20.46
CA LEU A 115 2.19 6.76 -19.05
C LEU A 115 2.91 5.55 -18.47
N VAL A 116 3.46 5.72 -17.29
CA VAL A 116 4.00 4.62 -16.49
C VAL A 116 2.97 4.22 -15.44
N CYS A 117 2.46 3.00 -15.52
CA CYS A 117 1.48 2.50 -14.57
C CYS A 117 1.81 1.07 -14.08
N GLN A 118 1.16 0.68 -12.99
CA GLN A 118 1.19 -0.68 -12.48
C GLN A 118 -0.18 -1.31 -12.78
N LEU A 119 -0.22 -2.37 -13.59
CA LEU A 119 -1.43 -3.08 -14.03
C LEU A 119 -2.45 -2.26 -14.80
N ASN A 120 -2.43 -1.08 -15.15
CA ASN A 120 -3.44 -0.26 -15.83
C ASN A 120 -4.71 0.03 -15.01
N TRP A 121 -4.77 -0.40 -13.75
CA TRP A 121 -5.85 -0.12 -12.82
C TRP A 121 -5.37 0.86 -11.76
N ILE A 122 -6.18 1.89 -11.48
CA ILE A 122 -5.79 2.90 -10.48
C ILE A 122 -5.66 2.30 -9.08
N ARG A 123 -6.53 1.37 -8.72
CA ARG A 123 -6.46 0.64 -7.45
C ARG A 123 -5.12 -0.09 -7.29
N ASP A 124 -4.76 -0.89 -8.28
CA ASP A 124 -3.51 -1.64 -8.27
C ASP A 124 -2.31 -0.71 -8.26
N HIS A 125 -2.32 0.32 -9.11
CA HIS A 125 -1.26 1.32 -9.18
C HIS A 125 -1.02 1.99 -7.81
N ILE A 126 -2.08 2.44 -7.15
CA ILE A 126 -1.96 3.16 -5.88
C ILE A 126 -1.54 2.24 -4.74
N HIS A 127 -2.11 1.03 -4.64
CA HIS A 127 -1.65 0.09 -3.63
C HIS A 127 -0.20 -0.36 -3.86
N GLN A 128 0.23 -0.51 -5.10
CA GLN A 128 1.62 -0.83 -5.44
C GLN A 128 2.57 0.35 -5.24
N SER A 129 2.08 1.60 -5.26
CA SER A 129 2.90 2.78 -5.00
C SER A 129 3.53 2.79 -3.61
N LYS A 130 2.94 2.09 -2.65
CA LYS A 130 3.53 1.86 -1.31
C LYS A 130 4.93 1.24 -1.36
N ALA A 131 5.27 0.59 -2.47
CA ALA A 131 6.60 0.03 -2.70
C ALA A 131 7.33 0.72 -3.85
N PHE A 132 6.72 0.89 -5.01
CA PHE A 132 7.45 1.41 -6.17
C PHE A 132 7.84 2.89 -6.03
N CYS A 133 7.20 3.67 -5.15
CA CYS A 133 7.63 5.05 -4.86
C CYS A 133 9.11 5.15 -4.48
N HIS A 134 9.70 4.07 -3.99
CA HIS A 134 11.11 4.03 -3.61
C HIS A 134 12.07 3.95 -4.80
N TRP A 135 11.65 3.47 -5.97
CA TRP A 135 12.55 3.25 -7.12
C TRP A 135 12.02 3.72 -8.47
N GLU A 136 10.72 4.00 -8.61
CA GLU A 136 10.18 4.50 -9.87
C GLU A 136 10.55 5.99 -10.05
N TYR A 137 10.91 6.36 -11.27
CA TYR A 137 11.21 7.75 -11.61
C TYR A 137 9.97 8.52 -12.05
N ASP A 138 9.07 7.86 -12.75
CA ASP A 138 7.80 8.46 -13.16
C ASP A 138 6.73 8.15 -12.12
N GLN A 139 6.51 9.08 -11.22
CA GLN A 139 5.54 8.95 -10.14
C GLN A 139 4.16 9.52 -10.51
N THR A 140 4.05 10.28 -11.62
CA THR A 140 2.89 11.15 -11.82
C THR A 140 2.16 10.97 -13.14
N SER A 141 2.78 10.44 -14.20
CA SER A 141 2.18 10.44 -15.55
C SER A 141 0.80 9.76 -15.61
N PHE A 142 0.64 8.62 -14.93
CA PHE A 142 -0.65 7.93 -14.88
C PHE A 142 -1.67 8.69 -14.03
N LEU A 143 -1.25 9.23 -12.88
CA LEU A 143 -2.12 10.05 -12.02
C LEU A 143 -2.57 11.33 -12.75
N ASP A 144 -1.65 12.01 -13.43
CA ASP A 144 -1.97 13.20 -14.24
C ASP A 144 -3.01 12.90 -15.31
N PHE A 145 -2.88 11.76 -15.99
CA PHE A 145 -3.86 11.37 -17.01
C PHE A 145 -5.24 11.14 -16.42
N ILE A 146 -5.34 10.45 -15.27
CA ILE A 146 -6.61 10.22 -14.57
C ILE A 146 -7.19 11.55 -14.02
N LEU A 147 -6.34 12.42 -13.46
CA LEU A 147 -6.76 13.76 -13.01
C LEU A 147 -7.31 14.59 -14.17
N ASP A 148 -6.61 14.64 -15.32
CA ASP A 148 -6.98 15.44 -16.48
C ASP A 148 -8.25 14.96 -17.16
N THR A 149 -8.55 13.68 -17.04
CA THR A 149 -9.76 13.07 -17.62
C THR A 149 -10.93 12.99 -16.64
N GLN A 150 -10.81 13.55 -15.42
CA GLN A 150 -11.88 13.57 -14.42
C GLN A 150 -13.20 14.04 -15.02
N ARG A 151 -14.27 13.31 -14.73
CA ARG A 151 -15.63 13.60 -15.20
C ARG A 151 -16.19 14.90 -14.58
N ALA A 152 -17.20 15.46 -15.26
CA ALA A 152 -17.83 16.71 -14.81
C ALA A 152 -18.51 16.57 -13.43
N ASP A 153 -18.97 15.39 -13.07
CA ASP A 153 -19.57 15.07 -11.77
C ASP A 153 -18.54 14.91 -10.64
N GLY A 154 -17.27 14.73 -10.96
CA GLY A 154 -16.17 14.54 -10.00
C GLY A 154 -15.61 13.11 -9.96
N GLN A 155 -16.25 12.16 -10.62
CA GLN A 155 -15.72 10.80 -10.73
C GLN A 155 -14.39 10.79 -11.45
N PHE A 156 -13.48 9.89 -11.00
CA PHE A 156 -12.31 9.51 -11.75
C PHE A 156 -12.57 8.23 -12.55
N TYR A 157 -11.93 8.10 -13.69
CA TYR A 157 -11.80 6.82 -14.35
C TYR A 157 -10.84 5.93 -13.57
N GLU A 158 -11.00 4.61 -13.67
CA GLU A 158 -10.25 3.69 -12.84
C GLU A 158 -9.26 2.82 -13.60
N LEU A 159 -9.50 2.60 -14.90
CA LEU A 159 -8.62 1.71 -15.67
C LEU A 159 -8.51 2.12 -17.13
N ILE A 160 -7.35 1.76 -17.72
CA ILE A 160 -7.10 1.82 -19.15
C ILE A 160 -7.04 0.39 -19.70
N LYS A 161 -7.84 0.10 -20.70
CA LYS A 161 -7.90 -1.22 -21.35
C LYS A 161 -7.85 -1.09 -22.85
N GLN A 162 -7.37 -2.13 -23.52
CA GLN A 162 -7.62 -2.26 -24.94
C GLN A 162 -9.11 -2.37 -25.19
N TRP A 163 -9.59 -1.68 -26.22
CA TRP A 163 -11.01 -1.66 -26.52
C TRP A 163 -11.62 -3.02 -26.87
N THR A 164 -10.79 -3.99 -27.31
CA THR A 164 -11.17 -5.36 -27.64
C THR A 164 -11.25 -6.30 -26.43
N ASP A 165 -10.72 -5.87 -25.28
CA ASP A 165 -10.50 -6.75 -24.13
C ASP A 165 -11.64 -6.72 -23.10
N TYR A 166 -12.75 -5.97 -23.37
CA TYR A 166 -13.79 -5.78 -22.38
C TYR A 166 -15.21 -5.92 -22.96
N HIS A 167 -16.13 -6.44 -22.15
CA HIS A 167 -17.54 -6.52 -22.48
C HIS A 167 -18.25 -5.20 -22.17
N TRP A 168 -18.14 -4.23 -23.05
CA TRP A 168 -18.67 -2.87 -22.89
C TRP A 168 -20.18 -2.80 -22.63
N SER A 169 -20.95 -3.82 -23.05
CA SER A 169 -22.39 -3.91 -22.79
C SER A 169 -22.77 -3.95 -21.31
N LYS A 170 -21.82 -4.26 -20.43
CA LYS A 170 -22.00 -4.32 -18.97
C LYS A 170 -21.58 -3.05 -18.24
N VAL A 171 -21.10 -2.05 -18.95
CA VAL A 171 -20.63 -0.78 -18.41
C VAL A 171 -21.56 0.32 -18.88
N ASN A 172 -21.80 1.32 -18.02
CA ASN A 172 -22.55 2.50 -18.43
C ASN A 172 -21.77 3.22 -19.56
N PRO A 173 -22.38 3.47 -20.73
CA PRO A 173 -21.69 4.15 -21.84
C PRO A 173 -21.07 5.49 -21.45
N ASP A 174 -21.70 6.24 -20.54
CA ASP A 174 -21.20 7.51 -20.05
C ASP A 174 -19.90 7.38 -19.22
N CYS A 175 -19.61 6.15 -18.77
CA CYS A 175 -18.42 5.80 -18.02
C CYS A 175 -17.30 5.22 -18.87
N VAL A 176 -17.40 5.34 -20.20
CA VAL A 176 -16.43 4.80 -21.16
C VAL A 176 -15.98 5.92 -22.09
N ARG A 177 -14.67 6.09 -22.24
CA ARG A 177 -14.08 7.02 -23.19
C ARG A 177 -13.12 6.27 -24.12
N PHE A 178 -13.39 6.31 -25.41
CA PHE A 178 -12.59 5.63 -26.42
C PHE A 178 -11.49 6.53 -26.97
N TYR A 179 -10.33 5.95 -27.19
CA TYR A 179 -9.18 6.50 -27.89
C TYR A 179 -8.86 5.61 -29.10
N PRO A 180 -9.56 5.78 -30.24
CA PRO A 180 -9.48 4.87 -31.36
C PRO A 180 -8.09 4.80 -31.98
N ASP A 181 -7.39 5.94 -32.04
CA ASP A 181 -6.04 6.03 -32.62
C ASP A 181 -4.99 5.25 -31.83
N ASP A 182 -5.22 5.04 -30.54
CA ASP A 182 -4.35 4.29 -29.66
C ASP A 182 -4.89 2.88 -29.34
N ALA A 183 -6.09 2.55 -29.83
CA ALA A 183 -6.84 1.34 -29.50
C ALA A 183 -7.01 1.15 -27.97
N GLN A 184 -7.17 2.24 -27.25
CA GLN A 184 -7.36 2.27 -25.79
C GLN A 184 -8.76 2.70 -25.42
N THR A 185 -9.16 2.28 -24.25
CA THR A 185 -10.41 2.67 -23.61
C THR A 185 -10.16 3.01 -22.16
N LEU A 186 -10.64 4.16 -21.74
CA LEU A 186 -10.65 4.59 -20.36
C LEU A 186 -12.02 4.29 -19.77
N VAL A 187 -12.07 3.63 -18.62
CA VAL A 187 -13.31 3.06 -18.07
C VAL A 187 -13.48 3.40 -16.60
N ARG A 188 -14.73 3.64 -16.19
CA ARG A 188 -15.18 3.63 -14.82
C ARG A 188 -16.20 2.51 -14.62
N LEU A 189 -15.92 1.59 -13.72
CA LEU A 189 -16.92 0.61 -13.26
C LEU A 189 -17.71 1.26 -12.13
N GLU A 190 -18.98 1.58 -12.39
CA GLU A 190 -19.74 2.40 -11.44
C GLU A 190 -19.96 1.75 -10.08
N LEU A 191 -19.89 0.43 -9.97
CA LEU A 191 -20.04 -0.20 -8.66
C LEU A 191 -18.82 -0.04 -7.73
N GLU A 192 -17.68 0.36 -8.27
CA GLU A 192 -16.48 0.64 -7.47
C GLU A 192 -16.62 1.98 -6.73
N ALA A 193 -16.32 1.99 -5.43
CA ALA A 193 -16.46 3.17 -4.58
C ALA A 193 -15.15 3.61 -3.91
N ASP A 194 -14.01 3.04 -4.33
CA ASP A 194 -12.71 3.31 -3.73
C ASP A 194 -11.80 4.25 -4.56
N VAL A 195 -12.14 4.50 -5.80
CA VAL A 195 -11.26 5.19 -6.75
C VAL A 195 -10.95 6.63 -6.31
N GLU A 196 -11.93 7.35 -5.80
CA GLU A 196 -11.80 8.75 -5.42
C GLU A 196 -10.83 8.92 -4.24
N TYR A 197 -10.99 8.15 -3.18
CA TYR A 197 -10.08 8.24 -2.04
C TYR A 197 -8.70 7.67 -2.34
N LEU A 198 -8.59 6.66 -3.19
CA LEU A 198 -7.30 6.14 -3.65
C LEU A 198 -6.54 7.20 -4.46
N MET A 199 -7.20 8.00 -5.29
CA MET A 199 -6.54 9.10 -6.00
C MET A 199 -5.89 10.11 -5.04
N VAL A 200 -6.53 10.40 -3.89
CA VAL A 200 -5.92 11.25 -2.85
C VAL A 200 -4.67 10.57 -2.27
N GLU A 201 -4.76 9.29 -1.90
CA GLU A 201 -3.64 8.51 -1.34
C GLU A 201 -2.47 8.46 -2.33
N GLY A 202 -2.73 8.11 -3.61
CA GLY A 202 -1.70 8.00 -4.65
C GLY A 202 -1.01 9.32 -4.95
N CYS A 203 -1.76 10.43 -5.04
CA CYS A 203 -1.19 11.74 -5.27
C CYS A 203 -0.30 12.20 -4.09
N LEU A 204 -0.68 11.90 -2.85
CA LEU A 204 0.17 12.19 -1.70
C LEU A 204 1.44 11.33 -1.69
N GLN A 205 1.34 10.07 -2.08
CA GLN A 205 2.50 9.18 -2.20
C GLN A 205 3.49 9.70 -3.23
N ALA A 206 3.00 10.06 -4.43
CA ALA A 206 3.82 10.66 -5.49
C ALA A 206 4.45 11.99 -5.06
N TRP A 207 3.69 12.84 -4.36
CA TRP A 207 4.20 14.09 -3.83
C TRP A 207 5.28 13.90 -2.76
N ARG A 208 5.14 12.92 -1.87
CA ARG A 208 6.17 12.58 -0.89
C ARG A 208 7.48 12.22 -1.56
N ALA A 209 7.41 11.43 -2.62
CA ALA A 209 8.59 10.96 -3.34
C ALA A 209 9.25 12.06 -4.20
N THR A 210 8.46 12.89 -4.87
CA THR A 210 8.95 13.94 -5.78
C THR A 210 9.26 15.27 -5.09
N GLY A 211 8.47 15.62 -4.07
CA GLY A 211 8.51 16.89 -3.38
C GLY A 211 7.88 18.05 -4.16
N ASP A 212 7.16 17.78 -5.27
CA ASP A 212 6.61 18.83 -6.16
C ASP A 212 5.32 19.44 -5.60
N ASP A 213 5.48 20.56 -4.86
CA ASP A 213 4.34 21.34 -4.33
C ASP A 213 3.49 21.96 -5.43
N ALA A 214 4.08 22.34 -6.56
CA ALA A 214 3.34 22.96 -7.65
C ALA A 214 2.40 21.94 -8.31
N TRP A 215 2.88 20.73 -8.49
CA TRP A 215 2.08 19.63 -9.00
C TRP A 215 0.90 19.30 -8.07
N LEU A 216 1.16 19.10 -6.77
CA LEU A 216 0.10 18.77 -5.82
C LEU A 216 -0.95 19.90 -5.69
N LYS A 217 -0.51 21.17 -5.75
CA LYS A 217 -1.44 22.32 -5.79
C LYS A 217 -2.38 22.29 -6.99
N ARG A 218 -1.89 21.87 -8.16
CA ARG A 218 -2.74 21.71 -9.36
C ARG A 218 -3.71 20.54 -9.24
N ALA A 219 -3.28 19.44 -8.62
CA ALA A 219 -4.12 18.26 -8.41
C ALA A 219 -5.23 18.50 -7.36
N LEU A 220 -4.95 19.27 -6.31
CA LEU A 220 -5.79 19.43 -5.13
C LEU A 220 -7.28 19.73 -5.42
N PRO A 221 -7.66 20.69 -6.30
CA PRO A 221 -9.06 20.96 -6.57
C PRO A 221 -9.82 19.77 -7.18
N ARG A 222 -9.13 18.94 -7.95
CA ARG A 222 -9.71 17.72 -8.56
C ARG A 222 -9.87 16.61 -7.53
N LEU A 223 -8.91 16.47 -6.62
CA LEU A 223 -8.99 15.52 -5.51
C LEU A 223 -10.14 15.88 -4.56
N GLU A 224 -10.27 17.16 -4.20
CA GLU A 224 -11.39 17.68 -3.40
C GLU A 224 -12.72 17.38 -4.07
N LYS A 225 -12.85 17.66 -5.36
CA LYS A 225 -14.05 17.39 -6.16
C LYS A 225 -14.41 15.89 -6.21
N GLY A 226 -13.41 15.00 -6.25
CA GLY A 226 -13.62 13.55 -6.19
C GLY A 226 -14.24 13.12 -4.87
N ILE A 227 -13.73 13.64 -3.73
CA ILE A 227 -14.30 13.32 -2.41
C ILE A 227 -15.67 13.98 -2.22
N ASP A 228 -15.89 15.19 -2.75
CA ASP A 228 -17.21 15.83 -2.76
C ASP A 228 -18.23 14.98 -3.53
N TYR A 229 -17.88 14.46 -4.71
CA TYR A 229 -18.71 13.49 -5.43
C TYR A 229 -19.06 12.29 -4.55
N GLN A 230 -18.06 11.66 -3.94
CA GLN A 230 -18.23 10.45 -3.14
C GLN A 230 -19.15 10.65 -1.91
N THR A 231 -19.22 11.90 -1.42
CA THR A 231 -19.98 12.25 -0.21
C THR A 231 -21.23 13.09 -0.49
N SER A 232 -21.68 13.18 -1.73
CA SER A 232 -22.90 13.93 -2.09
C SER A 232 -23.71 13.31 -3.22
N ASP A 233 -23.12 12.49 -4.09
CA ASP A 233 -23.83 11.90 -5.21
C ASP A 233 -24.82 10.83 -4.76
N VAL A 234 -26.01 10.79 -5.37
CA VAL A 234 -27.08 9.86 -5.02
C VAL A 234 -26.68 8.39 -5.16
N LYS A 235 -25.70 8.07 -6.01
CA LYS A 235 -25.18 6.70 -6.18
C LYS A 235 -24.14 6.34 -5.11
N ARG A 236 -23.61 7.33 -4.38
CA ARG A 236 -22.48 7.17 -3.45
C ARG A 236 -22.77 7.53 -2.02
N TRP A 237 -23.73 8.37 -1.77
CA TRP A 237 -24.02 8.86 -0.43
C TRP A 237 -25.38 8.40 0.07
N ASP A 238 -25.40 7.93 1.31
CA ASP A 238 -26.61 7.60 2.04
C ASP A 238 -26.83 8.63 3.14
N GLU A 239 -27.77 9.54 2.91
CA GLU A 239 -28.03 10.65 3.83
C GLU A 239 -28.58 10.20 5.19
N ALA A 240 -29.34 9.09 5.21
CA ALA A 240 -29.94 8.58 6.43
C ALA A 240 -28.89 8.14 7.46
N HIS A 241 -27.77 7.63 7.01
CA HIS A 241 -26.67 7.18 7.86
C HIS A 241 -25.49 8.16 7.85
N GLY A 242 -25.41 9.08 6.86
CA GLY A 242 -24.26 9.97 6.66
C GLY A 242 -22.99 9.18 6.31
N LEU A 243 -23.11 8.21 5.40
CA LEU A 243 -22.06 7.26 5.02
C LEU A 243 -22.07 7.00 3.51
N CYS A 244 -20.90 6.65 2.99
CA CYS A 244 -20.78 6.24 1.58
C CYS A 244 -21.39 4.86 1.37
N LYS A 245 -22.12 4.71 0.24
CA LYS A 245 -22.79 3.47 -0.17
C LYS A 245 -22.32 2.98 -1.53
N ARG A 246 -22.61 1.73 -1.80
CA ARG A 246 -22.35 1.05 -3.08
C ARG A 246 -23.31 -0.12 -3.29
N PRO A 247 -23.37 -0.72 -4.49
CA PRO A 247 -24.04 -2.01 -4.68
C PRO A 247 -23.47 -3.09 -3.75
N TYR A 248 -24.31 -4.05 -3.41
CA TYR A 248 -23.99 -5.13 -2.48
C TYR A 248 -22.91 -6.07 -3.06
N THR A 249 -21.67 -5.92 -2.62
CA THR A 249 -20.48 -6.68 -3.06
C THR A 249 -19.85 -7.45 -1.91
N ILE A 250 -18.81 -8.23 -2.18
CA ILE A 250 -17.96 -8.77 -1.11
C ILE A 250 -16.83 -7.77 -0.87
N ASP A 251 -16.84 -7.12 0.29
CA ASP A 251 -15.93 -6.06 0.67
C ASP A 251 -15.85 -4.97 -0.44
N THR A 252 -14.73 -4.33 -0.65
CA THR A 252 -14.51 -3.30 -1.68
C THR A 252 -14.34 -3.87 -3.10
N TRP A 253 -14.62 -5.16 -3.27
CA TRP A 253 -14.47 -5.86 -4.54
C TRP A 253 -15.58 -5.51 -5.55
N ASP A 254 -15.31 -5.79 -6.83
CA ASP A 254 -16.23 -5.52 -7.94
C ASP A 254 -17.23 -6.66 -8.23
N PHE A 255 -17.26 -7.68 -7.39
CA PHE A 255 -18.17 -8.83 -7.52
C PHE A 255 -19.37 -8.68 -6.59
N LEU A 256 -20.57 -8.83 -7.13
CA LEU A 256 -21.76 -8.89 -6.30
C LEU A 256 -21.71 -10.13 -5.41
N ALA A 257 -22.08 -9.96 -4.14
CA ALA A 257 -22.19 -11.08 -3.20
C ALA A 257 -23.24 -12.09 -3.63
N LEU A 258 -24.31 -11.61 -4.25
CA LEU A 258 -25.41 -12.43 -4.74
C LEU A 258 -25.12 -12.95 -6.15
N ALA A 259 -25.44 -14.23 -6.40
CA ALA A 259 -25.19 -14.90 -7.68
C ALA A 259 -25.82 -14.17 -8.88
N GLY A 260 -25.09 -14.06 -9.97
CA GLY A 260 -25.56 -13.52 -11.25
C GLY A 260 -25.12 -12.10 -11.58
N GLY A 261 -24.43 -11.40 -10.69
CA GLY A 261 -24.04 -10.02 -10.87
C GLY A 261 -22.81 -9.83 -11.73
N ALA A 262 -22.98 -9.75 -13.03
CA ALA A 262 -21.93 -9.31 -13.95
C ALA A 262 -22.15 -7.87 -14.45
N ASP A 263 -23.18 -7.19 -13.99
CA ASP A 263 -23.43 -5.79 -14.34
C ASP A 263 -22.49 -4.88 -13.54
N ARG A 264 -21.87 -3.95 -14.23
CA ARG A 264 -20.91 -3.00 -13.68
C ARG A 264 -21.52 -1.60 -13.48
N ARG A 265 -22.85 -1.52 -13.55
CA ARG A 265 -23.63 -0.31 -13.33
C ARG A 265 -24.17 -0.26 -11.91
N VAL A 266 -24.42 0.94 -11.43
CA VAL A 266 -25.20 1.15 -10.20
C VAL A 266 -26.67 1.16 -10.56
N ASP A 267 -27.40 0.21 -10.01
CA ASP A 267 -28.86 0.19 -9.99
C ASP A 267 -29.32 0.60 -8.58
N LEU A 268 -29.95 1.77 -8.48
CA LEU A 268 -30.41 2.29 -7.19
C LEU A 268 -31.61 1.54 -6.62
N ASP A 269 -32.36 0.84 -7.48
CA ASP A 269 -33.47 -0.04 -7.08
C ASP A 269 -32.97 -1.45 -6.71
N GLY A 270 -31.71 -1.76 -7.08
CA GLY A 270 -31.03 -3.00 -6.72
C GLY A 270 -30.50 -2.99 -5.29
N PRO A 271 -29.92 -4.12 -4.83
CA PRO A 271 -29.35 -4.22 -3.49
C PRO A 271 -28.19 -3.23 -3.27
N MET A 272 -28.38 -2.32 -2.32
CA MET A 272 -27.39 -1.32 -1.91
C MET A 272 -26.94 -1.54 -0.47
N THR A 273 -25.71 -1.17 -0.19
CA THR A 273 -25.10 -1.32 1.15
C THR A 273 -24.15 -0.16 1.47
N VAL A 274 -23.96 0.08 2.76
CA VAL A 274 -22.82 0.86 3.29
C VAL A 274 -21.71 -0.11 3.65
N MET A 275 -20.54 0.08 3.08
CA MET A 275 -19.37 -0.75 3.33
C MET A 275 -18.30 0.03 4.10
N HIS A 276 -17.76 -0.58 5.17
CA HIS A 276 -16.80 0.13 6.03
C HIS A 276 -15.48 0.43 5.31
N GLY A 277 -15.04 -0.43 4.39
CA GLY A 277 -13.79 -0.26 3.67
C GLY A 277 -13.75 1.04 2.85
N ASP A 278 -14.84 1.36 2.13
CA ASP A 278 -14.97 2.62 1.40
C ASP A 278 -14.96 3.81 2.37
N ASN A 279 -15.74 3.72 3.46
CA ASN A 279 -15.88 4.81 4.42
C ASN A 279 -14.57 5.10 5.19
N THR A 280 -13.79 4.08 5.56
CA THR A 280 -12.49 4.29 6.19
C THR A 280 -11.47 4.89 5.21
N GLY A 281 -11.57 4.57 3.91
CA GLY A 281 -10.77 5.18 2.86
C GLY A 281 -11.11 6.67 2.67
N VAL A 282 -12.40 7.00 2.63
CA VAL A 282 -12.88 8.40 2.54
C VAL A 282 -12.45 9.20 3.78
N TYR A 283 -12.56 8.63 4.97
CA TYR A 283 -12.06 9.24 6.19
C TYR A 283 -10.58 9.61 6.08
N GLN A 284 -9.75 8.65 5.67
CA GLN A 284 -8.32 8.88 5.45
C GLN A 284 -8.09 10.00 4.43
N ALA A 285 -8.80 9.97 3.30
CA ALA A 285 -8.67 11.00 2.26
C ALA A 285 -9.04 12.40 2.78
N MET A 286 -10.12 12.53 3.56
CA MET A 286 -10.48 13.81 4.18
C MET A 286 -9.39 14.33 5.13
N ARG A 287 -8.78 13.45 5.96
CA ARG A 287 -7.65 13.81 6.82
C ARG A 287 -6.42 14.23 6.00
N GLN A 288 -6.18 13.56 4.88
CA GLN A 288 -5.10 13.89 3.95
C GLN A 288 -5.35 15.23 3.24
N LEU A 289 -6.58 15.50 2.79
CA LEU A 289 -6.96 16.80 2.20
C LEU A 289 -6.84 17.93 3.23
N ALA A 290 -7.20 17.69 4.49
CA ALA A 290 -6.99 18.65 5.57
C ALA A 290 -5.49 18.97 5.75
N PHE A 291 -4.64 17.95 5.77
CA PHE A 291 -3.19 18.11 5.86
C PHE A 291 -2.64 18.93 4.69
N VAL A 292 -3.02 18.62 3.46
CA VAL A 292 -2.56 19.33 2.25
C VAL A 292 -3.03 20.78 2.24
N ASN A 293 -4.30 21.04 2.57
CA ASN A 293 -4.84 22.40 2.64
C ASN A 293 -4.09 23.24 3.69
N ARG A 294 -3.84 22.69 4.87
CA ARG A 294 -3.05 23.36 5.92
C ARG A 294 -1.63 23.66 5.44
N ARG A 295 -1.02 22.69 4.78
CA ARG A 295 0.31 22.81 4.20
C ARG A 295 0.41 23.99 3.20
N PHE A 296 -0.67 24.24 2.45
CA PHE A 296 -0.74 25.32 1.46
C PHE A 296 -1.40 26.61 1.99
N GLY A 297 -1.63 26.71 3.28
CA GLY A 297 -2.17 27.92 3.92
C GLY A 297 -3.69 28.07 3.86
N ASN A 298 -4.41 27.03 3.43
CA ASN A 298 -5.88 27.03 3.32
C ASN A 298 -6.53 26.54 4.63
N GLU A 299 -6.29 27.22 5.75
CA GLU A 299 -6.68 26.74 7.07
C GLU A 299 -8.19 26.53 7.23
N ALA A 300 -9.02 27.38 6.62
CA ALA A 300 -10.48 27.25 6.66
C ALA A 300 -10.95 25.92 6.01
N LYS A 301 -10.40 25.59 4.83
CA LYS A 301 -10.68 24.31 4.16
C LYS A 301 -10.14 23.12 4.96
N ALA A 302 -8.94 23.26 5.54
CA ALA A 302 -8.37 22.21 6.36
C ALA A 302 -9.30 21.85 7.54
N LYS A 303 -9.83 22.85 8.24
CA LYS A 303 -10.79 22.65 9.34
C LYS A 303 -12.11 22.05 8.87
N ASP A 304 -12.60 22.43 7.69
CA ASP A 304 -13.82 21.82 7.14
C ASP A 304 -13.62 20.34 6.82
N TRP A 305 -12.52 19.97 6.19
CA TRP A 305 -12.19 18.56 5.94
C TRP A 305 -12.03 17.75 7.24
N GLU A 306 -11.42 18.33 8.27
CA GLU A 306 -11.33 17.70 9.60
C GLU A 306 -12.69 17.44 10.21
N ARG A 307 -13.58 18.47 10.21
CA ARG A 307 -14.95 18.35 10.72
C ARG A 307 -15.72 17.23 9.99
N ARG A 308 -15.67 17.22 8.65
CA ARG A 308 -16.32 16.19 7.84
C ARG A 308 -15.77 14.79 8.14
N ALA A 309 -14.46 14.65 8.33
CA ALA A 309 -13.84 13.40 8.73
C ALA A 309 -14.33 12.94 10.11
N ASP A 310 -14.42 13.83 11.09
CA ASP A 310 -14.88 13.51 12.43
C ASP A 310 -16.35 13.09 12.43
N GLU A 311 -17.21 13.75 11.65
CA GLU A 311 -18.61 13.37 11.44
C GLU A 311 -18.75 11.99 10.80
N LEU A 312 -17.97 11.73 9.73
CA LEU A 312 -17.95 10.43 9.07
C LEU A 312 -17.52 9.32 10.05
N ARG A 313 -16.47 9.56 10.84
CA ARG A 313 -16.02 8.63 11.89
C ARG A 313 -17.11 8.36 12.91
N ALA A 314 -17.78 9.39 13.41
CA ALA A 314 -18.86 9.23 14.38
C ALA A 314 -19.98 8.34 13.81
N ASN A 315 -20.36 8.52 12.55
CA ASN A 315 -21.36 7.71 11.89
C ASN A 315 -20.90 6.26 11.67
N MET A 316 -19.64 6.03 11.27
CA MET A 316 -19.08 4.68 11.19
C MET A 316 -19.10 3.96 12.55
N MET A 317 -18.66 4.64 13.62
CA MET A 317 -18.67 4.06 14.96
C MET A 317 -20.08 3.72 15.43
N LYS A 318 -21.06 4.55 15.10
CA LYS A 318 -22.47 4.35 15.47
C LYS A 318 -23.12 3.17 14.73
N HIS A 319 -22.85 3.04 13.43
CA HIS A 319 -23.63 2.15 12.55
C HIS A 319 -22.89 0.85 12.21
N LEU A 320 -21.55 0.88 12.15
CA LEU A 320 -20.75 -0.23 11.65
C LEU A 320 -19.90 -0.91 12.74
N TYR A 321 -19.54 -0.22 13.83
CA TYR A 321 -18.67 -0.81 14.85
C TYR A 321 -19.42 -1.77 15.76
N ASN A 322 -18.92 -3.03 15.87
CA ASN A 322 -19.55 -4.08 16.69
C ASN A 322 -18.91 -4.24 18.10
N GLY A 323 -18.01 -3.32 18.47
CA GLY A 323 -17.24 -3.39 19.73
C GLY A 323 -15.87 -4.05 19.59
N ARG A 324 -15.57 -4.67 18.45
CA ARG A 324 -14.29 -5.33 18.16
C ARG A 324 -13.67 -4.83 16.84
N PHE A 325 -14.47 -4.72 15.79
CA PHE A 325 -14.09 -4.30 14.44
C PHE A 325 -15.29 -3.70 13.71
N PHE A 326 -15.15 -3.20 12.50
CA PHE A 326 -16.26 -2.79 11.67
C PHE A 326 -16.91 -4.02 11.00
N VAL A 327 -18.24 -4.11 11.09
CA VAL A 327 -18.98 -5.17 10.38
C VAL A 327 -18.77 -5.04 8.88
N HIS A 328 -18.83 -6.14 8.17
CA HIS A 328 -18.61 -6.21 6.73
C HIS A 328 -19.38 -5.12 6.00
N GLN A 329 -20.67 -5.04 6.20
CA GLN A 329 -21.52 -4.00 5.59
C GLN A 329 -22.86 -3.84 6.32
N LEU A 330 -23.52 -2.71 6.03
CA LEU A 330 -24.87 -2.40 6.47
C LEU A 330 -25.77 -2.40 5.23
N PRO A 331 -26.61 -3.44 5.02
CA PRO A 331 -27.61 -3.44 3.94
C PRO A 331 -28.61 -2.30 4.10
N LEU A 332 -28.97 -1.60 3.00
CA LEU A 332 -29.86 -0.45 3.03
C LEU A 332 -31.29 -0.81 2.60
N ASN A 333 -31.43 -1.48 1.46
CA ASN A 333 -32.72 -1.80 0.84
C ASN A 333 -32.86 -3.29 0.51
N CYS A 334 -32.06 -4.13 1.15
CA CYS A 334 -32.11 -5.58 1.01
C CYS A 334 -31.84 -6.25 2.37
N PRO A 335 -32.26 -7.51 2.57
CA PRO A 335 -31.88 -8.24 3.78
C PRO A 335 -30.36 -8.52 3.80
N PRO A 336 -29.78 -8.78 4.99
CA PRO A 336 -28.44 -9.38 5.08
C PRO A 336 -28.37 -10.69 4.27
N VAL A 337 -27.19 -11.02 3.73
CA VAL A 337 -26.99 -12.26 2.97
C VAL A 337 -27.26 -13.48 3.83
N ASP A 338 -26.86 -13.42 5.10
CA ASP A 338 -27.09 -14.45 6.12
C ASP A 338 -26.95 -13.86 7.54
N GLU A 339 -27.08 -14.72 8.55
CA GLU A 339 -26.98 -14.35 9.96
C GLU A 339 -25.56 -13.91 10.42
N HIS A 340 -24.52 -14.21 9.64
CA HIS A 340 -23.13 -13.94 9.99
C HIS A 340 -22.65 -12.54 9.58
N GLU A 341 -23.50 -11.71 8.95
CA GLU A 341 -23.09 -10.39 8.41
C GLU A 341 -22.36 -9.51 9.44
N ARG A 342 -22.84 -9.52 10.69
CA ARG A 342 -22.24 -8.72 11.77
C ARG A 342 -20.98 -9.34 12.40
N GLU A 343 -20.66 -10.57 12.06
CA GLU A 343 -19.50 -11.32 12.57
C GLU A 343 -18.37 -11.44 11.53
N ARG A 344 -18.62 -10.94 10.30
CA ARG A 344 -17.63 -11.01 9.22
C ARG A 344 -16.55 -9.99 9.42
N LEU A 345 -15.34 -10.49 9.58
CA LEU A 345 -14.10 -9.75 9.49
C LEU A 345 -13.64 -9.75 8.03
N THR A 346 -13.24 -8.61 7.51
CA THR A 346 -12.85 -8.50 6.11
C THR A 346 -11.45 -7.91 5.93
N LEU A 347 -10.93 -7.99 4.72
CA LEU A 347 -9.63 -7.41 4.39
C LEU A 347 -9.56 -5.91 4.72
N SER A 348 -10.68 -5.20 4.59
CA SER A 348 -10.75 -3.75 4.86
C SER A 348 -10.56 -3.41 6.34
N ASP A 349 -10.77 -4.34 7.27
CA ASP A 349 -10.44 -4.13 8.68
C ASP A 349 -8.92 -4.03 8.90
N ALA A 350 -8.12 -4.81 8.15
CA ALA A 350 -6.66 -4.67 8.20
C ALA A 350 -6.20 -3.31 7.64
N TYR A 351 -6.86 -2.79 6.61
CA TYR A 351 -6.61 -1.43 6.12
C TYR A 351 -7.01 -0.35 7.12
N ALA A 352 -8.14 -0.53 7.83
CA ALA A 352 -8.61 0.41 8.83
C ALA A 352 -7.59 0.64 9.96
N LEU A 353 -6.81 -0.40 10.34
CA LEU A 353 -5.70 -0.29 11.30
C LEU A 353 -4.69 0.81 10.94
N ASN A 354 -4.52 1.10 9.65
CA ASN A 354 -3.52 2.04 9.13
C ASN A 354 -4.11 3.37 8.63
N ARG A 355 -5.44 3.55 8.72
CA ARG A 355 -6.15 4.74 8.23
C ARG A 355 -6.44 5.78 9.30
N GLY A 356 -6.07 5.51 10.56
CA GLY A 356 -6.24 6.43 11.68
C GLY A 356 -7.69 6.63 12.12
N VAL A 357 -8.59 5.75 11.71
CA VAL A 357 -10.02 5.82 12.05
C VAL A 357 -10.31 5.34 13.47
N TRP A 358 -9.46 4.48 14.02
CA TRP A 358 -9.60 3.90 15.35
C TRP A 358 -8.61 4.48 16.36
N THR A 359 -9.00 4.46 17.62
CA THR A 359 -8.07 4.69 18.74
C THR A 359 -7.11 3.50 18.88
N PRO A 360 -5.99 3.64 19.61
CA PRO A 360 -5.10 2.50 19.87
C PRO A 360 -5.81 1.29 20.49
N GLU A 361 -6.78 1.51 21.40
CA GLU A 361 -7.57 0.45 22.03
C GLU A 361 -8.52 -0.24 21.04
N GLU A 362 -9.12 0.50 20.12
CA GLU A 362 -9.97 -0.04 19.05
C GLU A 362 -9.14 -0.84 18.05
N ASN A 363 -7.98 -0.33 17.64
CA ASN A 363 -7.00 -1.06 16.83
C ASN A 363 -6.62 -2.39 17.48
N ARG A 364 -6.32 -2.36 18.77
CA ARG A 364 -5.95 -3.55 19.52
C ARG A 364 -7.05 -4.61 19.51
N ARG A 365 -8.31 -4.21 19.70
CA ARG A 365 -9.45 -5.14 19.65
C ARG A 365 -9.58 -5.83 18.30
N CYS A 366 -9.36 -5.11 17.23
CA CYS A 366 -9.36 -5.68 15.88
C CYS A 366 -8.19 -6.67 15.69
N ILE A 367 -6.98 -6.31 16.11
CA ILE A 367 -5.81 -7.21 16.03
C ILE A 367 -6.04 -8.47 16.88
N ASP A 368 -6.62 -8.34 18.08
CA ASP A 368 -6.95 -9.49 18.94
C ASP A 368 -7.98 -10.41 18.28
N GLU A 369 -8.90 -9.87 17.47
CA GLU A 369 -9.85 -10.69 16.71
C GLU A 369 -9.14 -11.51 15.63
N TYR A 370 -8.20 -10.94 14.86
CA TYR A 370 -7.36 -11.73 13.93
C TYR A 370 -6.57 -12.82 14.65
N ARG A 371 -5.95 -12.51 15.80
CA ARG A 371 -5.21 -13.46 16.62
C ARG A 371 -6.11 -14.57 17.21
N ARG A 372 -7.35 -14.23 17.56
CA ARG A 372 -8.35 -15.20 18.00
C ARG A 372 -8.70 -16.18 16.88
N ARG A 373 -9.00 -15.65 15.68
CA ARG A 373 -9.35 -16.47 14.51
C ARG A 373 -8.23 -17.42 14.12
N ARG A 374 -6.98 -16.99 14.14
CA ARG A 374 -5.82 -17.86 13.91
C ARG A 374 -5.85 -19.14 14.77
N ARG A 375 -6.37 -19.06 15.99
CA ARG A 375 -6.43 -20.20 16.93
C ARG A 375 -7.68 -21.07 16.79
N THR A 376 -8.73 -20.55 16.19
CA THR A 376 -10.06 -21.17 16.17
C THR A 376 -10.50 -21.63 14.79
N VAL A 377 -9.88 -21.14 13.74
CA VAL A 377 -10.23 -21.46 12.36
C VAL A 377 -9.19 -22.40 11.76
N ASP A 378 -9.64 -23.43 11.07
CA ASP A 378 -8.78 -24.40 10.37
C ASP A 378 -8.32 -23.83 9.03
N ALA A 379 -7.32 -22.96 9.09
CA ALA A 379 -6.64 -22.40 7.94
C ALA A 379 -5.16 -22.17 8.27
N PHE A 380 -4.31 -22.11 7.26
CA PHE A 380 -2.87 -21.91 7.49
C PHE A 380 -2.51 -20.49 7.96
N ALA A 381 -3.43 -19.52 7.75
CA ALA A 381 -3.27 -18.13 8.18
C ALA A 381 -4.64 -17.47 8.39
N GLU A 382 -4.62 -16.34 9.09
CA GLU A 382 -5.79 -15.55 9.45
C GLU A 382 -6.01 -14.33 8.54
N TRP A 383 -5.29 -14.23 7.45
CA TRP A 383 -5.32 -13.06 6.53
C TRP A 383 -6.41 -13.23 5.47
N TYR A 384 -7.64 -13.45 5.90
CA TYR A 384 -8.76 -13.69 5.01
C TYR A 384 -9.12 -12.46 4.18
N THR A 385 -9.67 -12.70 2.99
CA THR A 385 -10.43 -11.67 2.28
C THR A 385 -11.72 -11.37 3.03
N ILE A 386 -12.40 -12.42 3.52
CA ILE A 386 -13.58 -12.34 4.39
C ILE A 386 -13.66 -13.61 5.25
N ASP A 387 -14.07 -13.49 6.53
CA ASP A 387 -14.31 -14.62 7.43
C ASP A 387 -15.43 -14.29 8.44
N PRO A 388 -16.47 -15.16 8.58
CA PRO A 388 -16.74 -16.35 7.78
C PRO A 388 -17.11 -16.02 6.32
N PRO A 389 -16.81 -16.90 5.36
CA PRO A 389 -17.20 -16.71 3.98
C PRO A 389 -18.71 -16.80 3.77
N ILE A 390 -19.18 -16.27 2.65
CA ILE A 390 -20.61 -16.32 2.27
C ILE A 390 -20.90 -17.63 1.55
N ALA A 391 -21.84 -18.42 2.07
CA ALA A 391 -22.12 -19.77 1.58
C ALA A 391 -22.61 -19.80 0.11
N ASN A 392 -23.45 -18.84 -0.27
CA ASN A 392 -24.13 -18.80 -1.58
C ASN A 392 -23.64 -17.65 -2.48
N ALA A 393 -22.40 -17.21 -2.34
CA ALA A 393 -21.81 -16.21 -3.22
C ALA A 393 -21.42 -16.80 -4.59
N ALA A 394 -21.09 -15.89 -5.53
CA ALA A 394 -20.61 -16.27 -6.86
C ALA A 394 -19.31 -17.11 -6.84
N HIS A 395 -18.47 -16.91 -5.82
CA HIS A 395 -17.30 -17.72 -5.53
C HIS A 395 -17.60 -18.59 -4.30
N LYS A 396 -17.17 -19.84 -4.33
CA LYS A 396 -17.34 -20.76 -3.19
C LYS A 396 -16.50 -20.29 -2.00
N PRO A 397 -16.88 -20.71 -0.75
CA PRO A 397 -16.05 -20.50 0.43
C PRO A 397 -14.59 -20.95 0.22
N GLY A 398 -13.65 -20.06 0.54
CA GLY A 398 -12.21 -20.30 0.34
C GLY A 398 -11.70 -19.94 -1.07
N GLU A 399 -12.58 -19.56 -1.99
CA GLU A 399 -12.21 -19.19 -3.34
C GLU A 399 -12.24 -17.66 -3.52
N TYR A 400 -11.17 -17.12 -4.12
CA TYR A 400 -11.01 -15.72 -4.52
C TYR A 400 -11.39 -14.76 -3.37
N VAL A 401 -12.30 -13.80 -3.62
CA VAL A 401 -12.72 -12.80 -2.63
C VAL A 401 -13.54 -13.37 -1.48
N ASN A 402 -14.01 -14.62 -1.59
CA ASN A 402 -14.90 -15.24 -0.62
C ASN A 402 -14.15 -16.19 0.33
N GLY A 403 -13.27 -15.64 1.15
CA GLY A 403 -12.60 -16.36 2.23
C GLY A 403 -11.21 -16.90 1.87
N ALA A 404 -10.61 -16.55 0.73
CA ALA A 404 -9.21 -16.89 0.47
C ALA A 404 -8.25 -16.13 1.38
N ILE A 405 -7.04 -16.65 1.55
CA ILE A 405 -5.96 -16.00 2.30
C ILE A 405 -5.22 -15.02 1.41
N SER A 406 -5.04 -13.79 1.91
CA SER A 406 -4.56 -12.66 1.13
C SER A 406 -3.27 -12.05 1.69
N PRO A 407 -2.16 -12.03 0.92
CA PRO A 407 -0.91 -11.38 1.33
C PRO A 407 -1.03 -9.87 1.52
N PHE A 408 -1.92 -9.17 0.82
CA PHE A 408 -2.10 -7.74 1.04
C PHE A 408 -2.80 -7.45 2.38
N THR A 409 -3.74 -8.31 2.81
CA THR A 409 -4.28 -8.29 4.18
C THR A 409 -3.17 -8.55 5.20
N ALA A 410 -2.28 -9.53 4.93
CA ALA A 410 -1.15 -9.83 5.80
C ALA A 410 -0.23 -8.60 6.00
N GLY A 411 0.09 -7.89 4.92
CA GLY A 411 0.95 -6.69 5.00
C GLY A 411 0.32 -5.57 5.82
N GLU A 412 -0.95 -5.26 5.59
CA GLU A 412 -1.67 -4.23 6.34
C GLU A 412 -1.82 -4.61 7.82
N LEU A 413 -2.14 -5.87 8.12
CA LEU A 413 -2.25 -6.38 9.48
C LEU A 413 -0.89 -6.35 10.21
N ALA A 414 0.19 -6.77 9.56
CA ALA A 414 1.54 -6.72 10.13
C ALA A 414 1.94 -5.29 10.47
N LYS A 415 1.70 -4.34 9.56
CA LYS A 415 1.95 -2.92 9.80
C LYS A 415 1.14 -2.40 10.98
N GLY A 416 -0.16 -2.68 11.04
CA GLY A 416 -1.02 -2.32 12.17
C GLY A 416 -0.56 -2.94 13.49
N ALA A 417 -0.10 -4.20 13.47
CA ALA A 417 0.43 -4.89 14.63
C ALA A 417 1.69 -4.21 15.19
N PHE A 418 2.63 -3.83 14.32
CA PHE A 418 3.83 -3.09 14.72
C PHE A 418 3.51 -1.76 15.42
N GLU A 419 2.47 -1.07 14.98
CA GLU A 419 2.09 0.24 15.52
C GLU A 419 1.33 0.19 16.84
N ASN A 420 0.78 -0.99 17.22
CA ASN A 420 -0.15 -1.09 18.34
C ASN A 420 0.27 -2.11 19.44
N GLY A 421 1.59 -2.29 19.64
CA GLY A 421 2.12 -3.11 20.74
C GLY A 421 2.08 -4.62 20.49
N TYR A 422 1.92 -5.04 19.23
CA TYR A 422 1.95 -6.44 18.81
C TYR A 422 3.12 -6.72 17.85
N GLU A 423 4.28 -6.14 18.14
CA GLU A 423 5.45 -6.14 17.25
C GLU A 423 5.91 -7.56 16.92
N ALA A 424 5.95 -8.45 17.91
CA ALA A 424 6.30 -9.86 17.71
C ALA A 424 5.31 -10.59 16.79
N TYR A 425 4.02 -10.25 16.86
CA TYR A 425 3.00 -10.79 15.97
C TYR A 425 3.15 -10.23 14.56
N GLY A 426 3.43 -8.93 14.41
CA GLY A 426 3.74 -8.35 13.11
C GLY A 426 4.94 -9.02 12.45
N TYR A 427 5.99 -9.29 13.21
CA TYR A 427 7.16 -10.02 12.72
C TYR A 427 6.86 -11.49 12.37
N ASP A 428 6.03 -12.19 13.16
CA ASP A 428 5.57 -13.54 12.85
C ASP A 428 4.82 -13.60 11.52
N ILE A 429 3.95 -12.62 11.24
CA ILE A 429 3.27 -12.52 9.93
C ILE A 429 4.31 -12.40 8.80
N LEU A 430 5.30 -11.50 8.93
CA LEU A 430 6.33 -11.33 7.90
C LEU A 430 7.14 -12.61 7.68
N LYS A 431 7.48 -13.36 8.73
CA LYS A 431 8.17 -14.65 8.60
C LYS A 431 7.33 -15.68 7.85
N ARG A 432 6.04 -15.80 8.17
CA ARG A 432 5.12 -16.72 7.47
C ARG A 432 4.95 -16.35 6.00
N VAL A 433 4.91 -15.07 5.66
CA VAL A 433 4.91 -14.62 4.26
C VAL A 433 6.24 -14.96 3.59
N ALA A 434 7.38 -14.77 4.26
CA ALA A 434 8.68 -15.16 3.73
C ALA A 434 8.76 -16.65 3.39
N GLU A 435 8.17 -17.52 4.23
CA GLU A 435 8.05 -18.96 3.94
C GLU A 435 7.18 -19.24 2.69
N LEU A 436 6.09 -18.49 2.47
CA LEU A 436 5.31 -18.59 1.25
C LEU A 436 6.14 -18.21 0.02
N VAL A 437 6.86 -17.10 0.08
CA VAL A 437 7.74 -16.63 -1.03
C VAL A 437 8.81 -17.67 -1.35
N LYS A 438 9.43 -18.28 -0.34
CA LYS A 438 10.43 -19.35 -0.54
C LYS A 438 9.81 -20.58 -1.16
N ARG A 439 8.67 -21.04 -0.65
CA ARG A 439 7.93 -22.20 -1.18
C ARG A 439 7.55 -22.02 -2.65
N ASP A 440 7.17 -20.80 -3.02
CA ASP A 440 6.64 -20.48 -4.35
C ASP A 440 7.72 -19.93 -5.30
N ASP A 441 8.98 -20.32 -5.08
CA ASP A 441 10.11 -19.99 -5.95
C ASP A 441 10.29 -18.48 -6.17
N GLY A 442 10.24 -17.72 -5.08
CA GLY A 442 10.41 -16.27 -5.10
C GLY A 442 9.18 -15.48 -5.52
N LYS A 443 8.03 -16.13 -5.65
CA LYS A 443 6.76 -15.51 -6.00
C LYS A 443 5.89 -15.31 -4.77
N LEU A 444 5.00 -14.32 -4.83
CA LEU A 444 3.92 -14.15 -3.88
C LEU A 444 2.63 -14.00 -4.68
N PHE A 445 1.70 -14.93 -4.52
CA PHE A 445 0.48 -14.93 -5.31
C PHE A 445 -0.58 -14.01 -4.72
N PHE A 446 -1.56 -13.67 -5.56
CA PHE A 446 -2.62 -12.74 -5.21
C PHE A 446 -3.43 -13.25 -4.00
N LEU A 447 -3.84 -14.52 -4.06
CA LEU A 447 -4.58 -15.20 -3.03
C LEU A 447 -4.11 -16.65 -2.89
N TYR A 448 -4.47 -17.27 -1.77
CA TYR A 448 -4.19 -18.67 -1.47
C TYR A 448 -5.43 -19.38 -0.93
N GLN A 449 -5.59 -20.63 -1.30
CA GLN A 449 -6.61 -21.47 -0.72
C GLN A 449 -6.31 -21.72 0.77
N PRO A 450 -7.26 -21.53 1.68
CA PRO A 450 -7.01 -21.55 3.14
C PRO A 450 -6.40 -22.84 3.69
N HIS A 451 -6.78 -23.99 3.16
CA HIS A 451 -6.37 -25.31 3.68
C HIS A 451 -5.20 -25.90 2.90
N THR A 452 -5.23 -25.83 1.57
CA THR A 452 -4.20 -26.46 0.72
C THR A 452 -3.00 -25.55 0.46
N ARG A 453 -3.14 -24.24 0.67
CA ARG A 453 -2.16 -23.20 0.33
C ARG A 453 -1.89 -23.09 -1.16
N GLU A 454 -2.77 -23.63 -2.00
CA GLU A 454 -2.63 -23.50 -3.45
C GLU A 454 -2.83 -22.04 -3.88
N PRO A 455 -1.99 -21.53 -4.77
CA PRO A 455 -2.15 -20.20 -5.33
C PRO A 455 -3.46 -20.03 -6.08
N GLN A 456 -4.09 -18.88 -5.90
CA GLN A 456 -5.29 -18.47 -6.63
C GLN A 456 -5.07 -17.10 -7.29
N GLY A 457 -5.86 -16.81 -8.33
CA GLY A 457 -5.79 -15.57 -9.08
C GLY A 457 -4.87 -15.65 -10.30
N ARG A 458 -4.53 -14.50 -10.87
CA ARG A 458 -3.85 -14.41 -12.18
C ARG A 458 -2.32 -14.31 -12.09
N GLY A 459 -1.70 -15.00 -11.17
CA GLY A 459 -0.23 -15.02 -11.02
C GLY A 459 0.26 -14.24 -9.80
N PRO A 460 1.57 -13.90 -9.76
CA PRO A 460 2.15 -13.16 -8.66
C PRO A 460 1.47 -11.81 -8.44
N SER A 461 1.34 -11.41 -7.18
CA SER A 461 0.65 -10.19 -6.78
C SER A 461 1.61 -9.08 -6.38
N ALA A 462 1.73 -8.09 -7.22
CA ALA A 462 2.49 -6.90 -6.88
C ALA A 462 1.81 -6.08 -5.75
N TRP A 463 0.49 -6.09 -5.67
CA TRP A 463 -0.25 -5.49 -4.57
C TRP A 463 0.12 -6.14 -3.21
N GLY A 464 0.06 -7.48 -3.13
CA GLY A 464 0.48 -8.21 -1.93
C GLY A 464 1.95 -7.96 -1.59
N ALA A 465 2.84 -8.02 -2.58
CA ALA A 465 4.26 -7.75 -2.39
C ALA A 465 4.51 -6.31 -1.89
N ALA A 466 3.81 -5.30 -2.42
CA ALA A 466 3.93 -3.92 -1.99
C ALA A 466 3.43 -3.71 -0.55
N ALA A 467 2.34 -4.36 -0.15
CA ALA A 467 1.84 -4.30 1.23
C ALA A 467 2.87 -4.87 2.22
N ILE A 468 3.51 -6.00 1.88
CA ILE A 468 4.57 -6.59 2.71
C ILE A 468 5.80 -5.69 2.77
N LEU A 469 6.25 -5.14 1.64
CA LEU A 469 7.38 -4.20 1.61
C LEU A 469 7.09 -2.96 2.45
N SER A 470 5.86 -2.43 2.37
CA SER A 470 5.42 -1.31 3.23
C SER A 470 5.41 -1.69 4.72
N ALA A 471 4.99 -2.90 5.07
CA ALA A 471 5.04 -3.38 6.45
C ALA A 471 6.47 -3.53 6.98
N ILE A 472 7.42 -3.91 6.12
CA ILE A 472 8.84 -3.95 6.46
C ILE A 472 9.39 -2.53 6.64
N ASP A 473 9.14 -1.63 5.69
CA ASP A 473 9.69 -0.26 5.68
C ASP A 473 9.11 0.58 6.83
N GLN A 474 7.79 0.69 6.90
CA GLN A 474 7.11 1.55 7.88
C GLN A 474 6.83 0.85 9.20
N GLY A 475 6.65 -0.47 9.21
CA GLY A 475 6.38 -1.27 10.40
C GLY A 475 7.65 -1.73 11.11
N LEU A 476 8.42 -2.64 10.50
CA LEU A 476 9.59 -3.25 11.14
C LEU A 476 10.79 -2.29 11.22
N ALA A 477 11.18 -1.68 10.09
CA ALA A 477 12.25 -0.67 10.06
C ALA A 477 11.78 0.66 10.66
N GLY A 478 10.47 0.91 10.68
CA GLY A 478 9.83 2.01 11.37
C GLY A 478 10.14 3.38 10.75
N ILE A 479 10.34 3.44 9.43
CA ILE A 479 10.69 4.67 8.71
C ILE A 479 9.44 5.22 8.03
N THR A 480 8.92 6.33 8.52
CA THR A 480 7.74 6.98 7.94
C THR A 480 8.03 8.43 7.59
N ASP A 481 7.89 8.78 6.31
CA ASP A 481 7.92 10.17 5.86
C ASP A 481 6.60 10.85 6.29
N THR A 482 6.69 11.79 7.21
CA THR A 482 5.52 12.50 7.76
C THR A 482 5.21 13.81 7.02
N ASP A 483 6.07 14.20 6.08
CA ASP A 483 5.87 15.37 5.20
C ASP A 483 6.14 14.95 3.74
N LYS A 484 7.30 15.29 3.22
CA LYS A 484 7.81 14.92 1.89
C LYS A 484 9.33 14.85 1.91
N LEU A 485 9.91 13.99 1.07
CA LEU A 485 11.37 13.89 0.90
C LEU A 485 12.09 13.53 2.21
N TYR A 486 11.39 12.92 3.16
CA TYR A 486 11.83 12.68 4.54
C TYR A 486 12.25 13.97 5.27
N ARG A 487 11.70 15.12 4.92
CA ARG A 487 12.04 16.38 5.60
C ARG A 487 11.69 16.34 7.09
N THR A 488 10.55 15.76 7.42
CA THR A 488 10.22 15.33 8.76
C THR A 488 9.90 13.84 8.74
N MET A 489 10.36 13.11 9.73
CA MET A 489 10.28 11.66 9.74
C MET A 489 9.93 11.14 11.14
N ARG A 490 9.08 10.13 11.20
CA ARG A 490 8.98 9.26 12.38
C ARG A 490 9.94 8.08 12.20
N PHE A 491 10.74 7.82 13.23
CA PHE A 491 11.68 6.69 13.28
C PHE A 491 11.32 5.78 14.45
N ALA A 492 10.66 4.68 14.17
CA ALA A 492 10.14 3.73 15.15
C ALA A 492 10.56 2.29 14.84
N PRO A 493 11.88 1.98 14.91
CA PRO A 493 12.41 0.68 14.55
C PRO A 493 12.02 -0.39 15.57
N ARG A 494 11.68 -1.59 15.08
CA ARG A 494 11.23 -2.71 15.90
C ARG A 494 12.07 -3.97 15.74
N TRP A 495 13.34 -3.80 15.36
CA TRP A 495 14.30 -4.92 15.22
C TRP A 495 14.52 -5.69 16.52
N ALA A 496 14.20 -5.09 17.68
CA ALA A 496 14.28 -5.71 18.99
C ALA A 496 13.39 -6.96 19.17
N VAL A 497 12.38 -7.19 18.31
CA VAL A 497 11.55 -8.40 18.35
C VAL A 497 12.04 -9.49 17.42
N THR A 498 13.17 -9.27 16.74
CA THR A 498 13.74 -10.20 15.80
C THR A 498 14.97 -10.91 16.39
N GLU A 499 15.40 -12.00 15.77
CA GLU A 499 16.67 -12.67 16.05
C GLU A 499 17.90 -11.91 15.52
N HIS A 500 17.71 -10.80 14.83
CA HIS A 500 18.76 -10.05 14.13
C HIS A 500 19.40 -9.02 15.05
N VAL A 501 20.46 -9.45 15.75
CA VAL A 501 21.15 -8.60 16.73
C VAL A 501 21.90 -7.42 16.10
N GLU A 502 22.23 -7.50 14.82
CA GLU A 502 22.84 -6.40 14.06
C GLU A 502 22.36 -6.39 12.61
N GLY A 503 22.38 -5.22 11.98
CA GLY A 503 22.00 -5.09 10.58
C GLY A 503 22.06 -3.68 10.05
N ARG A 504 21.68 -3.56 8.78
CA ARG A 504 21.54 -2.31 8.04
C ARG A 504 20.29 -2.35 7.20
N TYR A 505 19.50 -1.29 7.22
CA TYR A 505 18.35 -1.09 6.37
C TYR A 505 18.49 0.21 5.58
N LEU A 506 18.21 0.15 4.28
CA LEU A 506 18.33 1.26 3.37
C LEU A 506 17.03 1.46 2.62
N THR A 507 16.47 2.66 2.67
CA THR A 507 15.31 3.09 1.93
C THR A 507 15.50 4.50 1.36
N GLY A 508 14.49 5.03 0.69
CA GLY A 508 14.51 6.39 0.15
C GLY A 508 13.68 6.53 -1.09
N TYR A 509 13.76 7.69 -1.75
CA TYR A 509 13.10 7.97 -3.02
C TYR A 509 14.15 8.20 -4.11
N GLU A 510 14.22 7.28 -5.06
CA GLU A 510 15.23 7.36 -6.13
C GLU A 510 14.98 8.55 -7.05
N VAL A 511 13.72 8.93 -7.30
CA VAL A 511 13.34 10.09 -8.12
C VAL A 511 13.94 11.40 -7.59
N SER A 512 13.95 11.60 -6.29
CA SER A 512 14.49 12.80 -5.63
C SER A 512 15.86 12.60 -5.00
N LYS A 513 16.45 11.40 -5.11
CA LYS A 513 17.75 11.03 -4.51
C LYS A 513 17.80 11.18 -2.98
N LYS A 514 16.65 11.17 -2.31
CA LYS A 514 16.56 11.21 -0.86
C LYS A 514 16.69 9.81 -0.29
N LYS A 515 17.62 9.62 0.63
CA LYS A 515 17.99 8.31 1.18
C LYS A 515 17.95 8.33 2.70
N VAL A 516 17.54 7.21 3.28
CA VAL A 516 17.59 6.93 4.72
C VAL A 516 18.35 5.64 4.91
N ASP A 517 19.40 5.67 5.73
CA ASP A 517 20.21 4.52 6.09
C ASP A 517 20.16 4.32 7.60
N VAL A 518 19.76 3.14 8.01
CA VAL A 518 19.69 2.74 9.41
C VAL A 518 20.63 1.57 9.64
N ARG A 519 21.48 1.67 10.67
CA ARG A 519 22.29 0.57 11.18
C ARG A 519 21.96 0.35 12.64
N TRP A 520 21.93 -0.90 13.06
CA TRP A 520 21.66 -1.23 14.46
C TRP A 520 22.57 -2.34 14.98
N ILE A 521 22.71 -2.34 16.30
CA ILE A 521 23.30 -3.43 17.07
C ILE A 521 22.63 -3.52 18.44
N PHE A 522 22.33 -4.74 18.86
CA PHE A 522 21.85 -5.07 20.20
C PHE A 522 22.93 -5.83 20.97
N THR A 523 23.10 -5.50 22.23
CA THR A 523 24.06 -6.15 23.15
C THR A 523 23.38 -6.38 24.50
N GLU A 524 24.04 -7.10 25.40
CA GLU A 524 23.57 -7.27 26.79
C GLU A 524 23.47 -5.95 27.57
N LYS A 525 24.23 -4.93 27.19
CA LYS A 525 24.34 -3.64 27.91
C LYS A 525 23.41 -2.56 27.36
N GLY A 526 22.90 -2.76 26.16
CA GLY A 526 22.09 -1.75 25.48
C GLY A 526 21.95 -2.01 23.99
N PHE A 527 21.37 -1.05 23.29
CA PHE A 527 21.28 -1.08 21.83
C PHE A 527 21.66 0.27 21.23
N ARG A 528 22.05 0.24 19.99
CA ARG A 528 22.41 1.44 19.24
C ARG A 528 21.74 1.42 17.87
N TYR A 529 21.19 2.58 17.49
CA TYR A 529 20.76 2.88 16.13
C TYR A 529 21.55 4.06 15.60
N ARG A 530 22.18 3.90 14.44
CA ARG A 530 22.75 5.01 13.68
C ARG A 530 21.87 5.27 12.48
N LEU A 531 21.27 6.45 12.43
CA LEU A 531 20.38 6.92 11.39
C LEU A 531 21.09 8.00 10.57
N GLU A 532 21.19 7.80 9.25
CA GLU A 532 21.64 8.81 8.29
C GLU A 532 20.45 9.17 7.38
N CYS A 533 20.01 10.42 7.38
CA CYS A 533 18.80 10.85 6.70
C CYS A 533 18.82 12.33 6.32
N PRO A 534 18.00 12.75 5.34
CA PRO A 534 17.87 14.15 4.94
C PRO A 534 16.95 14.98 5.85
N SER A 535 16.54 14.43 7.00
CA SER A 535 15.49 15.03 7.83
C SER A 535 15.99 16.24 8.61
N GLU A 536 15.17 17.26 8.68
CA GLU A 536 15.33 18.41 9.59
C GLU A 536 14.83 18.07 11.00
N ARG A 537 13.87 17.13 11.09
CA ARG A 537 13.29 16.66 12.34
C ARG A 537 12.99 15.16 12.27
N VAL A 538 13.37 14.44 13.32
CA VAL A 538 13.07 13.03 13.53
C VAL A 538 12.36 12.87 14.86
N ASP A 539 11.16 12.33 14.84
CA ASP A 539 10.44 11.89 16.03
C ASP A 539 10.76 10.39 16.24
N ALA A 540 11.71 10.13 17.13
CA ALA A 540 12.19 8.79 17.43
C ALA A 540 11.32 8.12 18.50
N HIS A 541 10.97 6.84 18.23
CA HIS A 541 10.16 5.97 19.08
C HIS A 541 10.79 4.57 19.08
N LEU A 542 11.82 4.38 19.93
CA LEU A 542 12.74 3.26 19.87
C LEU A 542 12.27 2.12 20.77
N LEU A 543 11.92 0.97 20.17
CA LEU A 543 11.49 -0.21 20.94
C LEU A 543 12.63 -0.78 21.78
N VAL A 544 12.38 -0.91 23.07
CA VAL A 544 13.28 -1.54 24.03
C VAL A 544 13.07 -3.07 24.01
N PRO A 545 14.12 -3.89 23.94
CA PRO A 545 13.96 -5.34 24.04
C PRO A 545 13.20 -5.78 25.28
N ALA A 546 12.38 -6.83 25.16
CA ALA A 546 11.55 -7.34 26.24
C ALA A 546 12.35 -7.64 27.52
N GLY A 547 11.84 -7.21 28.67
CA GLY A 547 12.47 -7.42 29.97
C GLY A 547 13.63 -6.48 30.29
N LYS A 548 14.05 -5.61 29.38
CA LYS A 548 15.06 -4.59 29.62
C LYS A 548 14.40 -3.26 30.03
N LYS A 549 15.15 -2.43 30.79
CA LYS A 549 14.71 -1.09 31.17
C LYS A 549 15.75 -0.07 30.74
N PRO A 550 15.37 0.97 29.99
CA PRO A 550 16.32 2.00 29.58
C PRO A 550 16.74 2.84 30.79
N ALA A 551 18.04 2.92 31.05
CA ALA A 551 18.60 3.71 32.16
C ALA A 551 19.20 5.03 31.65
N ARG A 552 19.77 5.05 30.46
CA ARG A 552 20.45 6.20 29.89
C ARG A 552 20.36 6.19 28.36
N LEU A 553 20.24 7.40 27.78
CA LEU A 553 20.37 7.61 26.34
C LEU A 553 21.56 8.52 26.05
N LEU A 554 22.36 8.12 25.07
CA LEU A 554 23.35 9.00 24.44
C LEU A 554 22.88 9.30 23.02
N LEU A 555 22.81 10.59 22.68
CA LEU A 555 22.60 11.08 21.32
C LEU A 555 23.92 11.66 20.79
N ASN A 556 24.44 11.11 19.70
CA ASN A 556 25.75 11.50 19.14
C ASN A 556 26.86 11.49 20.21
N GLY A 557 26.86 10.48 21.11
CA GLY A 557 27.83 10.30 22.19
C GLY A 557 27.63 11.22 23.41
N ARG A 558 26.59 12.07 23.43
CA ARG A 558 26.28 12.98 24.55
C ARG A 558 25.02 12.53 25.27
N ALA A 559 24.95 12.65 26.58
CA ALA A 559 23.75 12.35 27.34
C ALA A 559 22.58 13.23 26.87
N ALA A 560 21.44 12.60 26.65
CA ALA A 560 20.23 13.26 26.22
C ALA A 560 19.04 12.82 27.06
N ASP A 561 18.10 13.75 27.27
CA ASP A 561 16.84 13.46 27.92
C ASP A 561 15.93 12.68 26.98
N PHE A 562 15.14 11.79 27.55
CA PHE A 562 14.14 11.00 26.84
C PHE A 562 12.91 10.76 27.71
N LYS A 563 11.81 10.39 27.06
CA LYS A 563 10.61 9.88 27.73
C LYS A 563 10.52 8.37 27.51
N THR A 564 9.89 7.69 28.46
CA THR A 564 9.52 6.29 28.29
C THR A 564 8.03 6.21 28.09
N THR A 565 7.59 5.55 27.04
CA THR A 565 6.18 5.30 26.74
C THR A 565 5.93 3.79 26.75
N ASP A 566 4.84 3.39 27.37
CA ASP A 566 4.32 2.01 27.26
C ASP A 566 3.22 1.96 26.19
N VAL A 567 3.36 1.03 25.27
CA VAL A 567 2.34 0.70 24.27
C VAL A 567 1.90 -0.73 24.51
N PHE A 568 0.90 -0.91 25.36
CA PHE A 568 0.32 -2.21 25.72
C PHE A 568 1.34 -3.28 26.17
N GLY A 569 2.32 -2.87 26.98
CA GLY A 569 3.38 -3.72 27.51
C GLY A 569 4.68 -3.69 26.71
N SER A 570 4.72 -3.02 25.57
CA SER A 570 5.94 -2.71 24.84
C SER A 570 6.51 -1.37 25.29
N THR A 571 7.73 -1.37 25.78
CA THR A 571 8.42 -0.15 26.27
C THR A 571 9.14 0.54 25.12
N TYR A 572 8.96 1.85 24.99
CA TYR A 572 9.65 2.68 24.01
C TYR A 572 10.40 3.84 24.67
N VAL A 573 11.51 4.23 24.03
CA VAL A 573 12.25 5.46 24.30
C VAL A 573 11.86 6.51 23.27
N ASP A 574 11.34 7.64 23.73
CA ASP A 574 10.82 8.71 22.88
C ASP A 574 11.64 9.98 23.01
N LEU A 575 12.01 10.54 21.87
CA LEU A 575 12.63 11.86 21.77
C LEU A 575 12.47 12.44 20.36
N THR A 576 12.46 13.78 20.30
CA THR A 576 12.52 14.50 19.01
C THR A 576 13.93 15.07 18.83
N VAL A 577 14.52 14.85 17.66
CA VAL A 577 15.86 15.30 17.35
C VAL A 577 15.95 16.00 15.99
N ALA A 578 16.90 16.93 15.85
CA ALA A 578 17.38 17.43 14.57
C ALA A 578 18.73 16.75 14.26
N PRO A 579 18.82 15.91 13.20
CA PRO A 579 20.07 15.21 12.89
C PRO A 579 21.22 16.16 12.61
N GLU A 580 22.36 15.97 13.29
CA GLU A 580 23.55 16.77 13.07
C GLU A 580 24.22 16.38 11.76
N ARG A 581 24.25 17.28 10.78
CA ARG A 581 24.75 17.00 9.42
C ARG A 581 24.12 15.75 8.79
N GLY A 582 22.82 15.53 9.06
CA GLY A 582 22.08 14.39 8.54
C GLY A 582 22.31 13.08 9.31
N VAL A 583 22.91 13.12 10.50
CA VAL A 583 23.18 11.94 11.33
C VAL A 583 22.54 12.07 12.70
N ALA A 584 21.87 11.03 13.16
CA ALA A 584 21.46 10.84 14.54
C ALA A 584 21.91 9.45 15.00
N ASP A 585 22.70 9.43 16.07
CA ASP A 585 23.26 8.20 16.65
C ASP A 585 22.67 8.02 18.06
N PHE A 586 21.76 7.07 18.19
CA PHE A 586 21.04 6.76 19.42
C PHE A 586 21.69 5.55 20.10
N GLU A 587 22.19 5.72 21.31
CA GLU A 587 22.70 4.62 22.13
C GLU A 587 21.91 4.58 23.45
N VAL A 588 21.10 3.53 23.61
CA VAL A 588 20.28 3.30 24.80
C VAL A 588 20.96 2.23 25.67
N LEU A 589 21.27 2.59 26.90
CA LEU A 589 21.87 1.72 27.92
C LEU A 589 20.81 1.24 28.92
N TYR A 590 20.92 -0.02 29.37
CA TYR A 590 20.03 -0.66 30.34
C TYR A 590 20.49 -0.47 31.76
#